data_70a8a511beb13110a96252a19b81ab1c
#
_entry.id   70a8a511beb13110a96252a19b81ab1c
#
_cell.length_a   1.000
_cell.length_b   1.000
_cell.length_c   1.000
_cell.angle_alpha   90.00
_cell.angle_beta   90.00
_cell.angle_gamma   90.00
#
_symmetry.space_group_name_H-M   'P 1'
#
loop_
_entity.id
_entity.type
_entity.pdbx_description
1 polymer ?
#
loop_
_entity_poly.entity_id
_entity_poly.type
_entity_poly.pdbx_seq_one_letter_code
_entity_poly.pdbx_strand_id
1 'polypeptide(L)'
;LAQADAATTVIATDVHTRALSFAEATMRANAVDNVELRQGSWFEPVAGERFDRIVANPPFVVGLPEVGHVYRDSGLDLDGATQRVLQDAPGHLAPSGRAFILGSWVHVLDEPWQSRVASWLPSRGVNAWVLQRDVVDPGMYVSTWLRDESIDPRSDEGVNRTMQWLDHFADNDVHAVGFGWVMLEDIGDAPSEITCEELTHVFTDPLGPEAEEYFTRAAWLRGKD
;
A
#
# COMPACT_ATOMS: atom_id res chain seq x y z
N LEU A 1 -7.80 14.55 -5.86
CA LEU A 1 -9.22 14.25 -5.63
C LEU A 1 -10.00 15.54 -5.34
N ALA A 2 -9.74 16.21 -4.23
CA ALA A 2 -10.52 17.39 -3.80
C ALA A 2 -10.64 18.52 -4.85
N GLN A 3 -9.59 18.79 -5.62
CA GLN A 3 -9.61 19.79 -6.70
C GLN A 3 -10.28 19.28 -7.98
N ALA A 4 -10.37 17.99 -8.19
CA ALA A 4 -10.93 17.41 -9.40
C ALA A 4 -12.46 17.53 -9.46
N ASP A 5 -13.10 17.50 -8.28
CA ASP A 5 -14.56 17.61 -8.15
C ASP A 5 -14.91 18.26 -6.80
N ALA A 6 -15.50 19.44 -6.86
CA ALA A 6 -15.93 20.18 -5.66
C ALA A 6 -17.08 19.51 -4.90
N ALA A 7 -17.82 18.59 -5.53
CA ALA A 7 -18.87 17.80 -4.85
C ALA A 7 -18.31 16.64 -4.04
N THR A 8 -17.05 16.25 -4.26
CA THR A 8 -16.37 15.20 -3.53
C THR A 8 -15.96 15.69 -2.14
N THR A 9 -16.35 14.98 -1.09
CA THR A 9 -15.79 15.18 0.26
C THR A 9 -14.61 14.25 0.44
N VAL A 10 -13.47 14.78 0.85
CA VAL A 10 -12.24 14.02 1.10
C VAL A 10 -11.95 14.00 2.59
N ILE A 11 -11.66 12.82 3.13
CA ILE A 11 -11.08 12.68 4.48
C ILE A 11 -9.62 12.31 4.29
N ALA A 12 -8.72 13.11 4.85
CA ALA A 12 -7.29 12.84 4.84
C ALA A 12 -6.79 12.58 6.26
N THR A 13 -6.08 11.47 6.43
CA THR A 13 -5.63 11.01 7.75
C THR A 13 -4.11 10.95 7.82
N ASP A 14 -3.54 11.28 8.97
CA ASP A 14 -2.12 11.11 9.27
C ASP A 14 -1.94 10.96 10.79
N VAL A 15 -0.89 10.24 11.20
CA VAL A 15 -0.53 10.10 12.62
C VAL A 15 0.14 11.38 13.15
N HIS A 16 0.77 12.15 12.26
CA HIS A 16 1.57 13.31 12.59
C HIS A 16 0.78 14.61 12.51
N THR A 17 0.65 15.31 13.63
CA THR A 17 0.10 16.69 13.69
C THR A 17 0.80 17.67 12.75
N ARG A 18 2.13 17.53 12.59
CA ARG A 18 2.90 18.39 11.68
C ARG A 18 2.52 18.16 10.21
N ALA A 19 2.32 16.88 9.80
CA ALA A 19 1.87 16.57 8.45
C ALA A 19 0.48 17.15 8.18
N LEU A 20 -0.44 17.03 9.13
CA LEU A 20 -1.77 17.64 9.05
C LEU A 20 -1.72 19.17 8.98
N SER A 21 -0.81 19.81 9.72
CA SER A 21 -0.61 21.28 9.64
C SER A 21 -0.13 21.72 8.24
N PHE A 22 0.77 20.95 7.61
CA PHE A 22 1.20 21.22 6.23
C PHE A 22 0.07 20.95 5.22
N ALA A 23 -0.72 19.89 5.42
CA ALA A 23 -1.89 19.63 4.60
C ALA A 23 -2.88 20.79 4.67
N GLU A 24 -3.18 21.30 5.87
CA GLU A 24 -4.06 22.47 6.07
C GLU A 24 -3.52 23.71 5.36
N ALA A 25 -2.22 23.99 5.50
CA ALA A 25 -1.59 25.12 4.80
C ALA A 25 -1.68 24.96 3.27
N THR A 26 -1.50 23.76 2.77
CA THR A 26 -1.63 23.44 1.34
C THR A 26 -3.06 23.63 0.85
N MET A 27 -4.06 23.19 1.62
CA MET A 27 -5.47 23.41 1.30
C MET A 27 -5.79 24.91 1.19
N ARG A 28 -5.36 25.72 2.18
CA ARG A 28 -5.56 27.16 2.16
C ARG A 28 -4.89 27.84 0.96
N ALA A 29 -3.65 27.44 0.65
CA ALA A 29 -2.90 28.00 -0.49
C ALA A 29 -3.55 27.71 -1.84
N ASN A 30 -4.30 26.61 -1.94
CA ASN A 30 -4.98 26.16 -3.16
C ASN A 30 -6.51 26.41 -3.16
N ALA A 31 -7.04 27.12 -2.16
CA ALA A 31 -8.45 27.39 -1.97
C ALA A 31 -9.31 26.10 -2.02
N VAL A 32 -8.84 25.04 -1.33
CA VAL A 32 -9.52 23.75 -1.19
C VAL A 32 -10.23 23.73 0.15
N ASP A 33 -11.54 23.54 0.18
CA ASP A 33 -12.41 23.57 1.36
C ASP A 33 -13.22 22.28 1.60
N ASN A 34 -13.12 21.31 0.68
CA ASN A 34 -13.83 20.05 0.73
C ASN A 34 -12.98 18.89 1.30
N VAL A 35 -12.00 19.18 2.15
CA VAL A 35 -11.15 18.18 2.82
C VAL A 35 -11.27 18.31 4.33
N GLU A 36 -11.58 17.21 5.00
CA GLU A 36 -11.51 17.06 6.44
C GLU A 36 -10.21 16.36 6.84
N LEU A 37 -9.45 16.94 7.77
CA LEU A 37 -8.21 16.37 8.29
C LEU A 37 -8.46 15.69 9.63
N ARG A 38 -8.04 14.43 9.77
CA ARG A 38 -8.19 13.67 11.00
C ARG A 38 -6.86 13.06 11.43
N GLN A 39 -6.54 13.19 12.70
CA GLN A 39 -5.35 12.57 13.28
C GLN A 39 -5.67 11.16 13.79
N GLY A 40 -4.80 10.20 13.49
CA GLY A 40 -4.84 8.84 14.01
C GLY A 40 -4.08 7.86 13.14
N SER A 41 -4.04 6.62 13.59
CA SER A 41 -3.27 5.53 12.98
C SER A 41 -4.15 4.70 12.05
N TRP A 42 -3.63 4.38 10.86
CA TRP A 42 -4.29 3.50 9.89
C TRP A 42 -5.74 3.93 9.60
N PHE A 43 -6.71 3.04 9.84
CA PHE A 43 -8.14 3.30 9.64
C PHE A 43 -8.88 3.75 10.92
N GLU A 44 -8.19 3.91 12.05
CA GLU A 44 -8.82 4.34 13.32
C GLU A 44 -9.60 5.66 13.19
N PRO A 45 -9.09 6.72 12.50
CA PRO A 45 -9.79 7.98 12.37
C PRO A 45 -11.10 7.90 11.56
N VAL A 46 -11.31 6.81 10.85
CA VAL A 46 -12.45 6.58 9.96
C VAL A 46 -13.19 5.28 10.32
N ALA A 47 -13.07 4.83 11.58
CA ALA A 47 -13.71 3.61 12.05
C ALA A 47 -15.22 3.63 11.81
N GLY A 48 -15.73 2.60 11.13
CA GLY A 48 -17.16 2.45 10.81
C GLY A 48 -17.63 3.27 9.60
N GLU A 49 -16.77 4.05 8.97
CA GLU A 49 -17.10 4.78 7.74
C GLU A 49 -16.76 3.97 6.49
N ARG A 50 -17.47 4.26 5.40
CA ARG A 50 -17.24 3.63 4.09
C ARG A 50 -17.07 4.68 3.01
N PHE A 51 -16.21 4.37 2.04
CA PHE A 51 -15.77 5.32 1.01
C PHE A 51 -15.93 4.74 -0.39
N ASP A 52 -16.36 5.58 -1.33
CA ASP A 52 -16.38 5.23 -2.74
C ASP A 52 -14.95 5.08 -3.31
N ARG A 53 -13.99 5.78 -2.69
CA ARG A 53 -12.59 5.72 -3.08
C ARG A 53 -11.63 5.84 -1.91
N ILE A 54 -10.69 4.90 -1.83
CA ILE A 54 -9.58 4.93 -0.89
C ILE A 54 -8.29 5.04 -1.71
N VAL A 55 -7.40 5.96 -1.33
CA VAL A 55 -6.05 6.06 -1.90
C VAL A 55 -5.06 6.05 -0.74
N ALA A 56 -4.13 5.11 -0.75
CA ALA A 56 -3.17 4.93 0.33
C ALA A 56 -1.73 4.74 -0.18
N ASN A 57 -0.83 5.53 0.39
CA ASN A 57 0.60 5.30 0.34
C ASN A 57 1.08 5.14 1.80
N PRO A 58 0.85 3.96 2.41
CA PRO A 58 1.19 3.72 3.80
C PRO A 58 2.71 3.63 4.02
N PRO A 59 3.20 3.62 5.26
CA PRO A 59 4.59 3.33 5.57
C PRO A 59 4.89 1.85 5.29
N PHE A 60 5.22 1.50 4.04
CA PHE A 60 5.33 0.13 3.53
C PHE A 60 6.77 -0.41 3.49
N VAL A 61 7.73 0.25 4.14
CA VAL A 61 9.11 -0.26 4.14
C VAL A 61 9.18 -1.59 4.86
N VAL A 62 9.63 -2.59 4.13
CA VAL A 62 9.86 -3.96 4.64
C VAL A 62 11.12 -3.98 5.48
N GLY A 63 11.06 -4.49 6.69
CA GLY A 63 12.25 -4.55 7.53
C GLY A 63 11.96 -4.96 8.97
N LEU A 64 12.81 -4.48 9.85
CA LEU A 64 12.72 -4.75 11.29
C LEU A 64 11.46 -4.12 11.90
N PRO A 65 10.89 -4.71 12.94
CA PRO A 65 9.73 -4.18 13.66
C PRO A 65 10.11 -2.97 14.55
N GLU A 66 10.82 -2.02 13.97
CA GLU A 66 11.31 -0.81 14.63
C GLU A 66 10.84 0.43 13.83
N VAL A 67 10.69 1.56 14.54
CA VAL A 67 10.35 2.83 13.92
C VAL A 67 11.55 3.76 14.01
N GLY A 68 12.32 3.86 12.94
CA GLY A 68 13.36 4.89 12.80
C GLY A 68 12.77 6.18 12.22
N HIS A 69 11.98 6.05 11.15
CA HIS A 69 11.34 7.16 10.45
C HIS A 69 9.85 6.90 10.24
N VAL A 70 9.00 7.60 10.98
CA VAL A 70 7.55 7.38 11.04
C VAL A 70 6.84 7.48 9.67
N TYR A 71 7.41 8.21 8.71
CA TYR A 71 6.81 8.35 7.38
C TYR A 71 6.94 7.10 6.50
N ARG A 72 7.81 6.16 6.85
CA ARG A 72 8.09 4.95 6.05
C ARG A 72 8.07 3.65 6.87
N ASP A 73 8.45 3.74 8.16
CA ASP A 73 8.58 2.58 9.04
C ASP A 73 7.28 2.41 9.82
N SER A 74 6.64 1.28 9.64
CA SER A 74 5.34 0.99 10.28
C SER A 74 5.47 0.52 11.74
N GLY A 75 6.64 0.06 12.15
CA GLY A 75 6.85 -0.69 13.38
C GLY A 75 6.31 -2.12 13.32
N LEU A 76 5.81 -2.55 12.16
CA LEU A 76 5.37 -3.92 11.91
C LEU A 76 6.49 -4.70 11.24
N ASP A 77 6.53 -6.00 11.51
CA ASP A 77 7.56 -6.89 10.99
C ASP A 77 7.39 -7.13 9.50
N LEU A 78 8.50 -7.16 8.76
CA LEU A 78 8.56 -7.43 7.33
C LEU A 78 7.52 -6.62 6.53
N ASP A 79 6.63 -7.30 5.81
CA ASP A 79 5.56 -6.71 4.98
C ASP A 79 4.23 -6.52 5.73
N GLY A 80 4.27 -6.57 7.05
CA GLY A 80 3.10 -6.43 7.92
C GLY A 80 2.30 -5.13 7.72
N ALA A 81 2.93 -4.06 7.25
CA ALA A 81 2.24 -2.81 6.91
C ALA A 81 1.28 -2.98 5.72
N THR A 82 1.76 -3.57 4.64
CA THR A 82 0.91 -3.88 3.47
C THR A 82 -0.18 -4.87 3.85
N GLN A 83 0.17 -5.94 4.59
CA GLN A 83 -0.79 -6.90 5.11
C GLN A 83 -1.91 -6.20 5.90
N ARG A 84 -1.57 -5.34 6.84
CA ARG A 84 -2.53 -4.60 7.66
C ARG A 84 -3.50 -3.78 6.83
N VAL A 85 -3.00 -3.00 5.87
CA VAL A 85 -3.85 -2.18 5.01
C VAL A 85 -4.77 -3.04 4.17
N LEU A 86 -4.29 -4.16 3.61
CA LEU A 86 -5.10 -5.05 2.78
C LEU A 86 -6.17 -5.81 3.58
N GLN A 87 -5.92 -6.09 4.86
CA GLN A 87 -6.92 -6.68 5.75
C GLN A 87 -8.02 -5.69 6.14
N ASP A 88 -7.66 -4.42 6.38
CA ASP A 88 -8.59 -3.41 6.89
C ASP A 88 -9.37 -2.70 5.76
N ALA A 89 -8.73 -2.38 4.63
CA ALA A 89 -9.32 -1.58 3.55
C ALA A 89 -10.67 -2.10 3.02
N PRO A 90 -10.88 -3.41 2.82
CA PRO A 90 -12.18 -3.93 2.35
C PRO A 90 -13.36 -3.53 3.24
N GLY A 91 -13.15 -3.50 4.56
CA GLY A 91 -14.18 -3.09 5.53
C GLY A 91 -14.62 -1.62 5.41
N HIS A 92 -13.81 -0.80 4.77
CA HIS A 92 -14.04 0.63 4.56
C HIS A 92 -14.48 0.99 3.13
N LEU A 93 -14.74 0.01 2.26
CA LEU A 93 -15.28 0.27 0.93
C LEU A 93 -16.82 0.38 0.99
N ALA A 94 -17.35 1.41 0.36
CA ALA A 94 -18.76 1.50 0.03
C ALA A 94 -19.13 0.45 -1.03
N PRO A 95 -20.43 0.13 -1.23
CA PRO A 95 -20.83 -0.75 -2.34
C PRO A 95 -20.25 -0.28 -3.69
N SER A 96 -19.52 -1.15 -4.37
CA SER A 96 -18.76 -0.86 -5.60
C SER A 96 -17.64 0.18 -5.41
N GLY A 97 -17.28 0.49 -4.18
CA GLY A 97 -16.14 1.36 -3.85
C GLY A 97 -14.81 0.71 -4.20
N ARG A 98 -13.79 1.53 -4.44
CA ARG A 98 -12.46 1.08 -4.87
C ARG A 98 -11.34 1.62 -4.01
N ALA A 99 -10.32 0.80 -3.80
CA ALA A 99 -9.08 1.21 -3.15
C ALA A 99 -7.89 1.10 -4.12
N PHE A 100 -6.96 2.04 -4.00
CA PHE A 100 -5.71 2.11 -4.74
C PHE A 100 -4.58 2.26 -3.73
N ILE A 101 -3.78 1.22 -3.57
CA ILE A 101 -2.83 1.08 -2.47
C ILE A 101 -1.44 0.80 -3.06
N LEU A 102 -0.46 1.61 -2.67
CA LEU A 102 0.95 1.30 -2.91
C LEU A 102 1.43 0.38 -1.79
N GLY A 103 2.17 -0.67 -2.13
CA GLY A 103 2.66 -1.63 -1.16
C GLY A 103 3.93 -2.33 -1.57
N SER A 104 4.49 -3.06 -0.61
CA SER A 104 5.59 -3.97 -0.82
C SER A 104 5.34 -5.28 -0.08
N TRP A 105 5.96 -6.35 -0.55
CA TRP A 105 5.86 -7.70 0.03
C TRP A 105 7.15 -8.45 -0.14
N VAL A 106 7.39 -9.39 0.76
CA VAL A 106 8.57 -10.25 0.67
C VAL A 106 8.33 -11.45 -0.23
N HIS A 107 9.39 -11.85 -0.91
CA HIS A 107 9.49 -13.14 -1.58
C HIS A 107 10.25 -14.07 -0.62
N VAL A 108 9.59 -15.11 -0.14
CA VAL A 108 10.19 -16.12 0.74
C VAL A 108 10.30 -17.46 0.02
N LEU A 109 11.21 -18.31 0.49
CA LEU A 109 11.34 -19.66 -0.06
C LEU A 109 10.05 -20.45 0.11
N ASP A 110 9.74 -21.26 -0.89
CA ASP A 110 8.60 -22.20 -0.89
C ASP A 110 7.19 -21.56 -0.79
N GLU A 111 7.08 -20.22 -0.86
CA GLU A 111 5.81 -19.50 -0.92
C GLU A 111 5.77 -18.56 -2.13
N PRO A 112 4.91 -18.82 -3.15
CA PRO A 112 4.69 -17.84 -4.20
C PRO A 112 4.18 -16.51 -3.65
N TRP A 113 4.81 -15.39 -4.04
CA TRP A 113 4.39 -14.07 -3.56
C TRP A 113 2.91 -13.76 -3.81
N GLN A 114 2.35 -14.29 -4.91
CA GLN A 114 0.93 -14.18 -5.25
C GLN A 114 0.05 -14.81 -4.16
N SER A 115 0.43 -16.00 -3.69
CA SER A 115 -0.30 -16.71 -2.62
C SER A 115 -0.20 -15.94 -1.30
N ARG A 116 0.98 -15.39 -1.00
CA ARG A 116 1.21 -14.57 0.18
C ARG A 116 0.29 -13.37 0.21
N VAL A 117 0.32 -12.53 -0.82
CA VAL A 117 -0.51 -11.33 -0.90
C VAL A 117 -2.00 -11.67 -0.93
N ALA A 118 -2.39 -12.69 -1.68
CA ALA A 118 -3.78 -13.14 -1.74
C ALA A 118 -4.31 -13.60 -0.36
N SER A 119 -3.47 -14.19 0.48
CA SER A 119 -3.87 -14.66 1.80
C SER A 119 -4.28 -13.54 2.77
N TRP A 120 -3.91 -12.29 2.49
CA TRP A 120 -4.25 -11.13 3.31
C TRP A 120 -5.64 -10.56 3.00
N LEU A 121 -6.23 -10.95 1.89
CA LEU A 121 -7.54 -10.50 1.47
C LEU A 121 -8.65 -11.45 1.92
N PRO A 122 -9.87 -10.94 2.16
CA PRO A 122 -10.98 -11.78 2.56
C PRO A 122 -11.37 -12.75 1.45
N SER A 123 -11.89 -13.93 1.83
CA SER A 123 -12.34 -14.95 0.86
C SER A 123 -13.62 -14.56 0.08
N ARG A 124 -14.29 -13.49 0.51
CA ARG A 124 -15.52 -12.95 -0.11
C ARG A 124 -15.48 -11.43 -0.07
N GLY A 125 -16.09 -10.82 -1.06
CA GLY A 125 -16.42 -9.40 -1.06
C GLY A 125 -15.48 -8.50 -1.85
N VAL A 126 -14.37 -8.99 -2.38
CA VAL A 126 -13.44 -8.15 -3.14
C VAL A 126 -13.06 -8.74 -4.49
N ASN A 127 -12.94 -7.87 -5.48
CA ASN A 127 -12.13 -8.12 -6.66
C ASN A 127 -10.82 -7.36 -6.48
N ALA A 128 -9.70 -8.06 -6.55
CA ALA A 128 -8.37 -7.50 -6.37
C ALA A 128 -7.48 -7.68 -7.61
N TRP A 129 -6.85 -6.61 -8.03
CA TRP A 129 -5.79 -6.63 -9.03
C TRP A 129 -4.48 -6.19 -8.38
N VAL A 130 -3.55 -7.11 -8.26
CA VAL A 130 -2.23 -6.90 -7.66
C VAL A 130 -1.19 -6.85 -8.78
N LEU A 131 -0.52 -5.72 -8.93
CA LEU A 131 0.52 -5.52 -9.93
C LEU A 131 1.88 -5.38 -9.26
N GLN A 132 2.76 -6.37 -9.45
CA GLN A 132 4.16 -6.27 -9.05
C GLN A 132 4.94 -5.52 -10.13
N ARG A 133 5.44 -4.33 -9.77
CA ARG A 133 6.20 -3.47 -10.69
C ARG A 133 7.69 -3.79 -10.69
N ASP A 134 8.26 -3.89 -9.50
CA ASP A 134 9.69 -4.07 -9.30
C ASP A 134 9.94 -5.19 -8.29
N VAL A 135 11.08 -5.85 -8.46
CA VAL A 135 11.63 -6.83 -7.51
C VAL A 135 13.09 -6.50 -7.30
N VAL A 136 13.51 -6.38 -6.06
CA VAL A 136 14.88 -6.07 -5.70
C VAL A 136 15.45 -7.10 -4.73
N ASP A 137 16.76 -7.38 -4.84
CA ASP A 137 17.44 -8.23 -3.86
C ASP A 137 17.61 -7.53 -2.51
N PRO A 138 17.75 -8.28 -1.40
CA PRO A 138 17.88 -7.72 -0.06
C PRO A 138 19.02 -6.71 0.10
N GLY A 139 20.18 -6.94 -0.51
CA GLY A 139 21.33 -6.04 -0.41
C GLY A 139 21.07 -4.70 -1.06
N MET A 140 20.49 -4.69 -2.27
CA MET A 140 20.09 -3.46 -2.97
C MET A 140 18.99 -2.73 -2.20
N TYR A 141 18.01 -3.48 -1.67
CA TYR A 141 16.93 -2.94 -0.88
C TYR A 141 17.43 -2.18 0.35
N VAL A 142 18.24 -2.82 1.19
CA VAL A 142 18.82 -2.22 2.39
C VAL A 142 19.69 -1.01 2.04
N SER A 143 20.55 -1.14 1.01
CA SER A 143 21.40 -0.03 0.57
C SER A 143 20.60 1.20 0.13
N THR A 144 19.43 1.01 -0.47
CA THR A 144 18.54 2.10 -0.89
C THR A 144 17.99 2.84 0.33
N TRP A 145 17.50 2.12 1.32
CA TRP A 145 16.91 2.73 2.51
C TRP A 145 17.95 3.38 3.44
N LEU A 146 19.16 2.83 3.56
CA LEU A 146 20.24 3.49 4.29
C LEU A 146 20.64 4.83 3.67
N ARG A 147 20.65 4.93 2.33
CA ARG A 147 20.89 6.20 1.65
C ARG A 147 19.78 7.21 1.89
N ASP A 148 18.54 6.77 1.95
CA ASP A 148 17.39 7.62 2.30
C ASP A 148 17.53 8.18 3.72
N GLU A 149 18.09 7.41 4.66
CA GLU A 149 18.46 7.87 6.00
C GLU A 149 19.70 8.75 6.04
N SER A 150 20.36 8.99 4.92
CA SER A 150 21.65 9.67 4.84
C SER A 150 22.78 8.96 5.60
N ILE A 151 22.66 7.66 5.79
CA ILE A 151 23.70 6.81 6.39
C ILE A 151 24.61 6.31 5.26
N ASP A 152 25.92 6.55 5.39
CA ASP A 152 26.90 5.94 4.47
C ASP A 152 26.95 4.43 4.73
N PRO A 153 26.58 3.58 3.76
CA PRO A 153 26.63 2.13 3.93
C PRO A 153 28.02 1.57 4.27
N ARG A 154 29.08 2.36 4.07
CA ARG A 154 30.48 1.98 4.36
C ARG A 154 30.95 2.44 5.73
N SER A 155 30.17 3.26 6.45
CA SER A 155 30.45 3.60 7.84
C SER A 155 30.23 2.39 8.76
N ASP A 156 30.82 2.40 9.94
CA ASP A 156 30.57 1.35 10.95
C ASP A 156 29.08 1.22 11.30
N GLU A 157 28.36 2.34 11.37
CA GLU A 157 26.91 2.37 11.56
C GLU A 157 26.16 1.73 10.38
N GLY A 158 26.53 2.11 9.15
CA GLY A 158 25.91 1.57 7.94
C GLY A 158 26.14 0.07 7.79
N VAL A 159 27.35 -0.39 8.09
CA VAL A 159 27.67 -1.84 8.08
C VAL A 159 26.84 -2.58 9.12
N ASN A 160 26.77 -2.09 10.36
CA ASN A 160 26.00 -2.72 11.41
C ASN A 160 24.50 -2.79 11.08
N ARG A 161 23.91 -1.70 10.57
CA ARG A 161 22.51 -1.66 10.14
C ARG A 161 22.27 -2.61 8.97
N THR A 162 23.17 -2.64 8.00
CA THR A 162 23.08 -3.57 6.87
C THR A 162 23.05 -5.02 7.34
N MET A 163 23.97 -5.40 8.22
CA MET A 163 24.01 -6.77 8.75
C MET A 163 22.75 -7.13 9.51
N GLN A 164 22.25 -6.23 10.37
CA GLN A 164 21.00 -6.43 11.11
C GLN A 164 19.81 -6.74 10.19
N TRP A 165 19.65 -5.98 9.10
CA TRP A 165 18.56 -6.20 8.15
C TRP A 165 18.74 -7.47 7.34
N LEU A 166 19.96 -7.75 6.89
CA LEU A 166 20.25 -8.96 6.10
C LEU A 166 20.11 -10.23 6.95
N ASP A 167 20.54 -10.21 8.20
CA ASP A 167 20.35 -11.32 9.14
C ASP A 167 18.84 -11.56 9.37
N HIS A 168 18.07 -10.48 9.59
CA HIS A 168 16.62 -10.58 9.77
C HIS A 168 15.93 -11.15 8.51
N PHE A 169 16.33 -10.74 7.32
CA PHE A 169 15.80 -11.30 6.09
C PHE A 169 16.20 -12.77 5.92
N ALA A 170 17.44 -13.13 6.25
CA ALA A 170 17.87 -14.52 6.19
C ALA A 170 17.13 -15.42 7.20
N ASP A 171 16.90 -14.95 8.41
CA ASP A 171 16.15 -15.67 9.45
C ASP A 171 14.67 -15.91 9.05
N ASN A 172 14.15 -15.12 8.11
CA ASN A 172 12.78 -15.23 7.59
C ASN A 172 12.73 -15.76 6.13
N ASP A 173 13.82 -16.36 5.64
CA ASP A 173 13.94 -16.90 4.27
C ASP A 173 13.60 -15.90 3.16
N VAL A 174 13.75 -14.60 3.40
CA VAL A 174 13.49 -13.54 2.41
C VAL A 174 14.61 -13.47 1.40
N HIS A 175 14.31 -13.72 0.13
CA HIS A 175 15.29 -13.64 -0.95
C HIS A 175 15.07 -12.46 -1.91
N ALA A 176 13.92 -11.79 -1.86
CA ALA A 176 13.66 -10.56 -2.60
C ALA A 176 12.53 -9.75 -1.95
N VAL A 177 12.42 -8.47 -2.33
CA VAL A 177 11.31 -7.59 -1.97
C VAL A 177 10.63 -7.09 -3.23
N GLY A 178 9.33 -7.34 -3.35
CA GLY A 178 8.47 -6.85 -4.41
C GLY A 178 7.85 -5.50 -4.05
N PHE A 179 7.63 -4.66 -5.08
CA PHE A 179 6.90 -3.39 -4.99
C PHE A 179 5.82 -3.34 -6.04
N GLY A 180 4.70 -2.70 -5.70
CA GLY A 180 3.66 -2.53 -6.67
C GLY A 180 2.41 -1.87 -6.14
N TRP A 181 1.32 -2.11 -6.85
CA TRP A 181 0.01 -1.57 -6.54
C TRP A 181 -0.97 -2.70 -6.25
N VAL A 182 -1.83 -2.46 -5.28
CA VAL A 182 -3.00 -3.28 -5.03
C VAL A 182 -4.23 -2.43 -5.26
N MET A 183 -5.05 -2.86 -6.20
CA MET A 183 -6.32 -2.22 -6.53
C MET A 183 -7.45 -3.14 -6.12
N LEU A 184 -8.39 -2.63 -5.34
CA LEU A 184 -9.52 -3.39 -4.80
C LEU A 184 -10.83 -2.78 -5.29
N GLU A 185 -11.84 -3.62 -5.51
CA GLU A 185 -13.24 -3.23 -5.72
C GLU A 185 -14.13 -4.05 -4.80
N ASP A 186 -15.07 -3.39 -4.10
CA ASP A 186 -16.13 -4.11 -3.39
C ASP A 186 -17.08 -4.77 -4.38
N ILE A 187 -17.30 -6.07 -4.25
CA ILE A 187 -18.19 -6.89 -5.08
C ILE A 187 -19.34 -7.52 -4.28
N GLY A 188 -19.66 -6.94 -3.14
CA GLY A 188 -20.72 -7.39 -2.25
C GLY A 188 -20.40 -8.73 -1.59
N ASP A 189 -21.33 -9.70 -1.63
CA ASP A 189 -21.14 -11.01 -0.97
C ASP A 189 -20.66 -12.11 -1.94
N ALA A 190 -20.10 -11.76 -3.09
CA ALA A 190 -19.55 -12.74 -4.02
C ALA A 190 -18.22 -13.33 -3.48
N PRO A 191 -17.82 -14.54 -3.89
CA PRO A 191 -16.45 -15.01 -3.66
C PRO A 191 -15.43 -14.02 -4.19
N SER A 192 -14.34 -13.82 -3.44
CA SER A 192 -13.30 -12.87 -3.87
C SER A 192 -12.57 -13.39 -5.12
N GLU A 193 -12.25 -12.46 -6.01
CA GLU A 193 -11.49 -12.70 -7.24
C GLU A 193 -10.15 -11.98 -7.08
N ILE A 194 -9.04 -12.71 -7.11
CA ILE A 194 -7.71 -12.12 -6.89
C ILE A 194 -6.81 -12.46 -8.08
N THR A 195 -6.39 -11.44 -8.80
CA THR A 195 -5.45 -11.54 -9.93
C THR A 195 -4.14 -10.88 -9.53
N CYS A 196 -3.04 -11.63 -9.62
CA CYS A 196 -1.69 -11.14 -9.35
C CYS A 196 -0.87 -11.23 -10.63
N GLU A 197 -0.27 -10.12 -11.05
CA GLU A 197 0.50 -10.03 -12.29
C GLU A 197 1.83 -9.32 -12.05
N GLU A 198 2.84 -9.66 -12.85
CA GLU A 198 4.11 -8.96 -12.91
C GLU A 198 4.15 -8.05 -14.13
N LEU A 199 4.52 -6.78 -13.93
CA LEU A 199 4.75 -5.87 -15.04
C LEU A 199 6.10 -6.16 -15.66
N THR A 200 6.08 -6.87 -16.79
CA THR A 200 7.29 -7.23 -17.55
C THR A 200 7.67 -6.23 -18.63
N HIS A 201 6.90 -5.15 -18.76
CA HIS A 201 7.10 -4.12 -19.78
C HIS A 201 6.85 -2.72 -19.18
N VAL A 202 7.37 -1.71 -19.87
CA VAL A 202 7.11 -0.31 -19.51
C VAL A 202 5.63 -0.01 -19.73
N PHE A 203 5.00 0.54 -18.71
CA PHE A 203 3.62 1.04 -18.81
C PHE A 203 3.62 2.57 -18.94
N THR A 204 2.52 3.10 -19.48
CA THR A 204 2.32 4.54 -19.66
C THR A 204 1.43 5.07 -18.54
N ASP A 205 1.88 6.08 -17.81
CA ASP A 205 1.06 6.80 -16.85
C ASP A 205 -0.02 7.66 -17.55
N PRO A 206 -1.18 7.81 -16.94
CA PRO A 206 -1.64 7.22 -15.67
C PRO A 206 -2.23 5.82 -15.83
N LEU A 207 -2.05 4.96 -14.81
CA LEU A 207 -2.59 3.59 -14.78
C LEU A 207 -4.11 3.52 -14.48
N GLY A 208 -4.73 4.66 -14.19
CA GLY A 208 -6.16 4.71 -13.85
C GLY A 208 -7.09 4.16 -14.91
N PRO A 209 -6.93 4.50 -16.21
CA PRO A 209 -7.78 3.95 -17.28
C PRO A 209 -7.73 2.43 -17.37
N GLU A 210 -6.56 1.84 -17.23
CA GLU A 210 -6.36 0.37 -17.26
C GLU A 210 -7.04 -0.31 -16.07
N ALA A 211 -6.97 0.30 -14.88
CA ALA A 211 -7.67 -0.19 -13.70
C ALA A 211 -9.20 -0.15 -13.87
N GLU A 212 -9.73 0.93 -14.41
CA GLU A 212 -11.16 1.05 -14.72
C GLU A 212 -11.61 -0.01 -15.73
N GLU A 213 -10.80 -0.25 -16.76
CA GLU A 213 -11.08 -1.27 -17.78
C GLU A 213 -11.01 -2.69 -17.19
N TYR A 214 -10.02 -2.96 -16.34
CA TYR A 214 -9.90 -4.24 -15.63
C TYR A 214 -11.17 -4.55 -14.82
N PHE A 215 -11.62 -3.64 -13.96
CA PHE A 215 -12.80 -3.83 -13.15
C PHE A 215 -14.08 -3.95 -13.98
N THR A 216 -14.18 -3.19 -15.06
CA THR A 216 -15.31 -3.28 -15.99
C THR A 216 -15.40 -4.65 -16.66
N ARG A 217 -14.27 -5.21 -17.11
CA ARG A 217 -14.20 -6.55 -17.69
C ARG A 217 -14.53 -7.63 -16.65
N ALA A 218 -13.99 -7.54 -15.45
CA ALA A 218 -14.25 -8.48 -14.37
C ALA A 218 -15.74 -8.49 -13.99
N ALA A 219 -16.37 -7.31 -13.84
CA ALA A 219 -17.80 -7.20 -13.57
C ALA A 219 -18.65 -7.80 -14.68
N TRP A 220 -18.27 -7.61 -15.95
CA TRP A 220 -18.96 -8.21 -17.09
C TRP A 220 -18.87 -9.75 -17.08
N LEU A 221 -17.71 -10.30 -16.73
CA LEU A 221 -17.50 -11.76 -16.62
C LEU A 221 -18.38 -12.36 -15.50
N ARG A 222 -18.36 -11.75 -14.30
CA ARG A 222 -19.23 -12.18 -13.19
C ARG A 222 -20.71 -12.23 -13.54
N GLY A 223 -21.16 -11.35 -14.41
CA GLY A 223 -22.58 -11.32 -14.86
C GLY A 223 -22.93 -12.39 -15.90
N LYS A 224 -22.00 -13.28 -16.26
CA LYS A 224 -22.21 -14.36 -17.24
C LYS A 224 -22.36 -15.75 -16.62
N ASP A 225 -21.92 -15.90 -15.38
CA ASP A 225 -22.08 -17.12 -14.57
C ASP A 225 -23.44 -17.12 -13.86
#